data_fcac367dfe96eb60825dc353d8a5dfab
#
_entry.id   fcac367dfe96eb60825dc353d8a5dfab
#
_cell.length_a   1.000
_cell.length_b   1.000
_cell.length_c   1.000
_cell.angle_alpha   90.00
_cell.angle_beta   90.00
_cell.angle_gamma   90.00
#
_symmetry.space_group_name_H-M   'P 1'
#
loop_
_entity.id
_entity.type
_entity.pdbx_description
1 polymer ?
#
loop_
_entity_poly.entity_id
_entity_poly.type
_entity_poly.pdbx_seq_one_letter_code
_entity_poly.pdbx_strand_id
1 'polypeptide(L)'
;MKKKPFFALLLLLPAYGFTQMRWMNVDALFGPLPASVQVFRSVDSLDGSPFIGYYVKAKLQDRKLAFTVDTTLGRRLTPASYFERNKQPVVVVNCTFFNFDKNQNLNLVIRDGNILGYNNHSIPMRGKDTFQYRHPLASALGITKKRKADIAWTLTDSSRSFAYASQLPPDKPLRDSVMRPSFADLQTGYRLHYEKWKMKTAIGGGPVLVQDGRVKITNNEELKFAGKAIGDKHPRTCIGYTTDGYLII
;
A
#
# COMPACT_ATOMS: atom_id res chain seq x y z
N MET A 1 -73.66 -0.30 -0.45
CA MET A 1 -72.27 0.14 -0.60
C MET A 1 -71.36 -0.99 -0.11
N LYS A 2 -70.68 -1.72 -1.03
CA LYS A 2 -69.78 -2.83 -0.71
C LYS A 2 -68.38 -2.25 -0.53
N LYS A 3 -67.80 -2.31 0.69
CA LYS A 3 -66.42 -1.93 0.99
C LYS A 3 -65.47 -3.02 0.42
N LYS A 4 -64.57 -2.63 -0.49
CA LYS A 4 -63.50 -3.49 -0.98
C LYS A 4 -62.37 -3.53 0.05
N PRO A 5 -61.79 -4.69 0.39
CA PRO A 5 -60.62 -4.75 1.26
C PRO A 5 -59.38 -4.28 0.48
N PHE A 6 -58.64 -3.34 1.06
CA PHE A 6 -57.34 -2.89 0.56
C PHE A 6 -56.29 -3.85 1.09
N PHE A 7 -55.74 -4.70 0.21
CA PHE A 7 -54.66 -5.63 0.53
C PHE A 7 -53.35 -4.88 0.40
N ALA A 8 -52.76 -4.49 1.51
CA ALA A 8 -51.41 -3.90 1.53
C ALA A 8 -50.38 -5.01 1.36
N LEU A 9 -49.79 -5.09 0.16
CA LEU A 9 -48.68 -5.99 -0.14
C LEU A 9 -47.41 -5.42 0.50
N LEU A 10 -46.97 -5.98 1.63
CA LEU A 10 -45.71 -5.63 2.30
C LEU A 10 -44.56 -6.25 1.50
N LEU A 11 -43.87 -5.47 0.67
CA LEU A 11 -42.64 -5.85 -0.01
C LEU A 11 -41.53 -5.97 1.02
N LEU A 12 -41.22 -7.20 1.42
CA LEU A 12 -40.02 -7.54 2.17
C LEU A 12 -38.81 -7.46 1.18
N LEU A 13 -38.16 -6.30 1.14
CA LEU A 13 -36.89 -6.19 0.45
C LEU A 13 -35.84 -6.93 1.28
N PRO A 14 -35.09 -7.89 0.68
CA PRO A 14 -33.99 -8.53 1.38
C PRO A 14 -32.94 -7.45 1.69
N ALA A 15 -32.74 -7.17 2.97
CA ALA A 15 -31.61 -6.37 3.40
C ALA A 15 -30.33 -7.20 3.19
N TYR A 16 -29.62 -6.97 2.09
CA TYR A 16 -28.26 -7.48 1.92
C TYR A 16 -27.37 -6.75 2.93
N GLY A 17 -27.31 -7.29 4.12
CA GLY A 17 -26.34 -6.86 5.11
C GLY A 17 -24.95 -7.25 4.63
N PHE A 18 -24.15 -6.30 4.21
CA PHE A 18 -22.70 -6.52 4.07
C PHE A 18 -22.18 -6.80 5.49
N THR A 19 -21.94 -8.04 5.82
CA THR A 19 -21.32 -8.41 7.08
C THR A 19 -19.89 -7.90 7.06
N GLN A 20 -19.62 -6.84 7.82
CA GLN A 20 -18.25 -6.40 8.05
C GLN A 20 -17.53 -7.48 8.86
N MET A 21 -16.28 -7.78 8.47
CA MET A 21 -15.42 -8.68 9.23
C MET A 21 -15.24 -8.16 10.65
N ARG A 22 -15.47 -9.01 11.63
CA ARG A 22 -15.30 -8.66 13.05
C ARG A 22 -13.84 -8.83 13.45
N TRP A 23 -13.39 -7.88 14.26
CA TRP A 23 -12.03 -7.84 14.77
C TRP A 23 -12.04 -7.82 16.30
N MET A 24 -11.21 -8.66 16.90
CA MET A 24 -11.04 -8.75 18.34
C MET A 24 -9.69 -8.16 18.73
N ASN A 25 -9.66 -7.31 19.75
CA ASN A 25 -8.41 -6.85 20.33
C ASN A 25 -7.68 -8.03 20.98
N VAL A 26 -6.40 -8.19 20.67
CA VAL A 26 -5.56 -9.29 21.13
C VAL A 26 -4.24 -8.79 21.71
N ASP A 27 -4.19 -7.57 22.22
CA ASP A 27 -2.98 -6.97 22.82
C ASP A 27 -2.34 -7.88 23.87
N ALA A 28 -3.16 -8.58 24.65
CA ALA A 28 -2.70 -9.49 25.70
C ALA A 28 -1.90 -10.71 25.20
N LEU A 29 -1.97 -11.03 23.91
CA LEU A 29 -1.19 -12.12 23.29
C LEU A 29 0.24 -11.69 22.94
N PHE A 30 0.50 -10.39 22.93
CA PHE A 30 1.81 -9.82 22.61
C PHE A 30 2.35 -9.16 23.87
N GLY A 31 3.58 -9.31 24.21
CA GLY A 31 4.19 -8.70 25.41
C GLY A 31 3.79 -7.23 25.64
N PRO A 32 4.34 -6.50 26.57
CA PRO A 32 3.89 -5.15 26.88
C PRO A 32 4.00 -4.24 25.64
N LEU A 33 2.85 -3.82 25.11
CA LEU A 33 2.77 -2.88 23.99
C LEU A 33 2.74 -1.43 24.52
N PRO A 34 3.29 -0.46 23.77
CA PRO A 34 3.05 0.95 24.04
C PRO A 34 1.54 1.26 24.03
N ALA A 35 1.05 2.09 24.94
CA ALA A 35 -0.39 2.41 25.07
C ALA A 35 -1.03 2.97 23.79
N SER A 36 -0.24 3.47 22.85
CA SER A 36 -0.63 4.01 21.54
C SER A 36 -0.63 2.97 20.42
N VAL A 37 -0.36 1.69 20.74
CA VAL A 37 -0.33 0.57 19.79
C VAL A 37 -1.34 -0.47 20.23
N GLN A 38 -2.16 -0.91 19.30
CA GLN A 38 -3.17 -1.96 19.51
C GLN A 38 -3.08 -2.99 18.40
N VAL A 39 -3.33 -4.25 18.72
CA VAL A 39 -3.34 -5.37 17.78
C VAL A 39 -4.72 -6.01 17.77
N PHE A 40 -5.21 -6.24 16.57
CA PHE A 40 -6.52 -6.87 16.36
C PHE A 40 -6.37 -8.10 15.47
N ARG A 41 -7.20 -9.10 15.72
CA ARG A 41 -7.28 -10.34 14.93
C ARG A 41 -8.68 -10.53 14.39
N SER A 42 -8.79 -11.00 13.15
CA SER A 42 -10.07 -11.42 12.56
C SER A 42 -10.65 -12.63 13.29
N VAL A 43 -11.98 -12.64 13.44
CA VAL A 43 -12.71 -13.77 14.07
C VAL A 43 -13.69 -14.44 13.11
N ASP A 44 -13.81 -13.94 11.89
CA ASP A 44 -14.71 -14.48 10.87
C ASP A 44 -13.95 -15.29 9.82
N SER A 45 -14.66 -16.19 9.15
CA SER A 45 -14.16 -16.83 7.95
C SER A 45 -14.26 -15.91 6.73
N LEU A 46 -13.51 -16.18 5.68
CA LEU A 46 -13.58 -15.49 4.40
C LEU A 46 -14.03 -16.49 3.32
N ASP A 47 -15.16 -16.20 2.67
CA ASP A 47 -15.78 -17.07 1.66
C ASP A 47 -15.93 -18.54 2.14
N GLY A 48 -16.40 -18.72 3.37
CA GLY A 48 -16.61 -20.03 3.97
C GLY A 48 -15.34 -20.79 4.37
N SER A 49 -14.16 -20.21 4.18
CA SER A 49 -12.86 -20.81 4.53
C SER A 49 -12.23 -20.12 5.74
N PRO A 50 -11.43 -20.84 6.56
CA PRO A 50 -10.69 -20.22 7.66
C PRO A 50 -9.85 -19.03 7.17
N PHE A 51 -9.96 -17.91 7.86
CA PHE A 51 -9.19 -16.71 7.58
C PHE A 51 -8.54 -16.18 8.86
N ILE A 52 -7.25 -15.90 8.78
CA ILE A 52 -6.51 -15.26 9.87
C ILE A 52 -5.90 -13.99 9.33
N GLY A 53 -6.43 -12.86 9.80
CA GLY A 53 -5.89 -11.54 9.57
C GLY A 53 -5.52 -10.87 10.88
N TYR A 54 -4.48 -10.08 10.86
CA TYR A 54 -4.11 -9.19 11.94
C TYR A 54 -4.01 -7.79 11.39
N TYR A 55 -4.38 -6.79 12.19
CA TYR A 55 -3.95 -5.44 11.93
C TYR A 55 -3.43 -4.78 13.19
N VAL A 56 -2.46 -3.92 13.01
CA VAL A 56 -1.88 -3.09 14.06
C VAL A 56 -2.34 -1.66 13.85
N LYS A 57 -2.87 -1.04 14.90
CA LYS A 57 -3.24 0.37 14.94
C LYS A 57 -2.21 1.11 15.79
N ALA A 58 -1.48 2.07 15.20
CA ALA A 58 -0.42 2.81 15.87
C ALA A 58 -0.63 4.31 15.73
N LYS A 59 -0.64 5.06 16.85
CA LYS A 59 -0.90 6.50 16.84
C LYS A 59 0.28 7.27 16.25
N LEU A 60 0.07 7.94 15.11
CA LEU A 60 1.12 8.68 14.41
C LEU A 60 1.73 9.80 15.26
N GLN A 61 0.94 10.47 16.08
CA GLN A 61 1.40 11.61 16.88
C GLN A 61 2.14 11.22 18.16
N ASP A 62 2.17 9.93 18.54
CA ASP A 62 2.95 9.50 19.72
C ASP A 62 4.46 9.60 19.43
N ARG A 63 5.12 10.52 20.11
CA ARG A 63 6.57 10.78 19.96
C ARG A 63 7.46 9.65 20.48
N LYS A 64 6.91 8.75 21.29
CA LYS A 64 7.63 7.55 21.78
C LYS A 64 7.73 6.47 20.70
N LEU A 65 6.88 6.51 19.65
CA LEU A 65 6.96 5.61 18.52
C LEU A 65 7.88 6.18 17.43
N ALA A 66 8.76 5.35 16.91
CA ALA A 66 9.52 5.64 15.69
C ALA A 66 8.97 4.81 14.53
N PHE A 67 8.62 5.47 13.43
CA PHE A 67 8.26 4.80 12.17
C PHE A 67 9.46 4.88 11.25
N THR A 68 10.03 3.73 10.93
CA THR A 68 11.21 3.63 10.08
C THR A 68 11.06 2.54 9.04
N VAL A 69 11.85 2.63 8.00
CA VAL A 69 11.97 1.62 6.96
C VAL A 69 13.44 1.33 6.70
N ASP A 70 13.74 0.17 6.16
CA ASP A 70 15.09 -0.18 5.79
C ASP A 70 15.10 -1.07 4.54
N THR A 71 16.27 -1.18 3.93
CA THR A 71 16.56 -2.19 2.92
C THR A 71 17.45 -3.27 3.54
N THR A 72 17.36 -4.49 3.04
CA THR A 72 18.20 -5.58 3.54
C THR A 72 19.55 -5.66 2.80
N LEU A 73 19.90 -4.63 2.03
CA LEU A 73 21.16 -4.48 1.31
C LEU A 73 21.52 -5.72 0.47
N GLY A 74 20.64 -6.10 -0.45
CA GLY A 74 20.84 -7.24 -1.36
C GLY A 74 20.68 -8.62 -0.71
N ARG A 75 20.17 -8.68 0.53
CA ARG A 75 19.87 -9.93 1.25
C ARG A 75 18.36 -10.10 1.42
N ARG A 76 17.92 -11.33 1.67
CA ARG A 76 16.55 -11.62 2.12
C ARG A 76 16.58 -11.84 3.62
N LEU A 77 15.81 -11.05 4.34
CA LEU A 77 15.57 -11.26 5.77
C LEU A 77 14.07 -11.44 6.00
N THR A 78 13.73 -12.44 6.81
CA THR A 78 12.37 -12.55 7.32
C THR A 78 12.10 -11.44 8.34
N PRO A 79 10.83 -11.06 8.58
CA PRO A 79 10.50 -10.12 9.66
C PRO A 79 11.07 -10.54 11.01
N ALA A 80 11.05 -11.84 11.34
CA ALA A 80 11.65 -12.36 12.58
C ALA A 80 13.15 -12.13 12.64
N SER A 81 13.90 -12.47 11.59
CA SER A 81 15.34 -12.21 11.54
C SER A 81 15.69 -10.72 11.59
N TYR A 82 14.83 -9.88 11.00
CA TYR A 82 15.00 -8.42 11.09
C TYR A 82 14.74 -7.92 12.51
N PHE A 83 13.69 -8.41 13.16
CA PHE A 83 13.35 -8.09 14.55
C PHE A 83 14.51 -8.37 15.49
N GLU A 84 15.08 -9.57 15.45
CA GLU A 84 16.20 -9.97 16.31
C GLU A 84 17.44 -9.08 16.12
N ARG A 85 17.74 -8.68 14.88
CA ARG A 85 18.94 -7.89 14.54
C ARG A 85 18.79 -6.40 14.79
N ASN A 86 17.58 -5.89 14.99
CA ASN A 86 17.30 -4.45 15.05
C ASN A 86 16.69 -3.99 16.38
N LYS A 87 17.22 -4.47 17.50
CA LYS A 87 16.78 -4.07 18.84
C LYS A 87 15.31 -4.35 19.13
N GLN A 88 14.78 -5.41 18.56
CA GLN A 88 13.41 -5.89 18.79
C GLN A 88 12.35 -4.79 18.66
N PRO A 89 12.16 -4.21 17.47
CA PRO A 89 11.14 -3.19 17.26
C PRO A 89 9.74 -3.75 17.52
N VAL A 90 8.80 -2.91 17.94
CA VAL A 90 7.43 -3.32 18.34
C VAL A 90 6.71 -4.08 17.21
N VAL A 91 6.90 -3.68 15.97
CA VAL A 91 6.31 -4.32 14.78
C VAL A 91 7.31 -4.34 13.63
N VAL A 92 7.40 -5.45 12.95
CA VAL A 92 8.15 -5.59 11.68
C VAL A 92 7.28 -6.24 10.64
N VAL A 93 7.21 -5.62 9.45
CA VAL A 93 6.44 -6.14 8.32
C VAL A 93 7.21 -6.04 7.01
N ASN A 94 6.88 -6.91 6.07
CA ASN A 94 7.32 -6.79 4.69
C ASN A 94 6.63 -5.60 4.03
N CYS A 95 7.32 -4.91 3.14
CA CYS A 95 6.77 -3.71 2.51
C CYS A 95 6.86 -3.75 0.98
N THR A 96 8.03 -3.44 0.40
CA THR A 96 8.18 -3.26 -1.04
C THR A 96 8.21 -4.57 -1.82
N PHE A 97 7.95 -4.48 -3.11
CA PHE A 97 8.28 -5.54 -4.04
C PHE A 97 9.80 -5.60 -4.28
N PHE A 98 10.31 -6.77 -4.58
CA PHE A 98 11.73 -6.97 -4.87
C PHE A 98 11.93 -7.96 -6.03
N ASN A 99 13.08 -7.84 -6.69
CA ASN A 99 13.52 -8.79 -7.70
C ASN A 99 14.15 -9.99 -7.01
N PHE A 100 13.65 -11.20 -7.30
CA PHE A 100 14.10 -12.44 -6.68
C PHE A 100 15.55 -12.79 -7.04
N ASP A 101 15.97 -12.54 -8.28
CA ASP A 101 17.30 -12.93 -8.76
C ASP A 101 18.39 -12.04 -8.17
N LYS A 102 18.11 -10.75 -8.06
CA LYS A 102 19.06 -9.74 -7.61
C LYS A 102 18.89 -9.31 -6.17
N ASN A 103 17.84 -9.73 -5.50
CA ASN A 103 17.39 -9.24 -4.18
C ASN A 103 17.26 -7.70 -4.13
N GLN A 104 17.01 -7.08 -5.28
CA GLN A 104 16.94 -5.63 -5.43
C GLN A 104 15.53 -5.15 -5.15
N ASN A 105 15.41 -4.11 -4.35
CA ASN A 105 14.17 -3.41 -4.12
C ASN A 105 13.67 -2.74 -5.42
N LEU A 106 12.37 -2.79 -5.67
CA LEU A 106 11.73 -2.27 -6.90
C LEU A 106 10.94 -0.98 -6.68
N ASN A 107 10.78 -0.54 -5.44
CA ASN A 107 9.94 0.59 -5.09
C ASN A 107 10.69 1.61 -4.23
N LEU A 108 10.11 2.80 -4.11
CA LEU A 108 10.63 3.88 -3.28
C LEU A 108 10.80 3.44 -1.82
N VAL A 109 11.97 3.74 -1.26
CA VAL A 109 12.26 3.65 0.17
C VAL A 109 12.93 4.94 0.63
N ILE A 110 12.34 5.63 1.60
CA ILE A 110 12.92 6.83 2.21
C ILE A 110 13.11 6.58 3.71
N ARG A 111 14.32 6.76 4.21
CA ARG A 111 14.65 6.73 5.63
C ARG A 111 15.34 8.03 6.03
N ASP A 112 14.81 8.67 7.07
CA ASP A 112 15.31 9.95 7.61
C ASP A 112 15.48 11.06 6.55
N GLY A 113 14.58 11.05 5.55
CA GLY A 113 14.57 12.01 4.44
C GLY A 113 15.49 11.65 3.27
N ASN A 114 16.23 10.54 3.36
CA ASN A 114 17.14 10.08 2.31
C ASN A 114 16.50 8.93 1.51
N ILE A 115 16.60 8.98 0.19
CA ILE A 115 16.14 7.89 -0.67
C ILE A 115 17.18 6.76 -0.62
N LEU A 116 16.75 5.58 -0.17
CA LEU A 116 17.53 4.34 -0.13
C LEU A 116 17.19 3.41 -1.29
N GLY A 117 16.01 3.52 -1.85
CA GLY A 117 15.51 2.74 -2.99
C GLY A 117 14.66 3.59 -3.90
N TYR A 118 14.82 3.40 -5.20
CA TYR A 118 14.09 4.12 -6.24
C TYR A 118 13.03 3.22 -6.87
N ASN A 119 11.97 3.81 -7.41
CA ASN A 119 11.00 3.09 -8.20
C ASN A 119 11.63 2.54 -9.48
N ASN A 120 11.28 1.32 -9.84
CA ASN A 120 11.53 0.84 -11.19
C ASN A 120 10.43 1.39 -12.13
N HIS A 121 10.79 2.36 -12.94
CA HIS A 121 9.88 3.02 -13.87
C HIS A 121 9.80 2.35 -15.25
N SER A 122 10.47 1.23 -15.48
CA SER A 122 10.46 0.57 -16.78
C SER A 122 10.28 -0.93 -16.67
N ILE A 123 9.24 -1.44 -17.31
CA ILE A 123 8.95 -2.87 -17.40
C ILE A 123 8.95 -3.27 -18.88
N PRO A 124 9.85 -4.19 -19.31
CA PRO A 124 9.89 -4.65 -20.69
C PRO A 124 8.58 -5.39 -21.03
N MET A 125 8.06 -5.15 -22.21
CA MET A 125 6.95 -5.91 -22.76
C MET A 125 7.45 -7.21 -23.38
N ARG A 126 6.54 -8.15 -23.59
CA ARG A 126 6.83 -9.48 -24.13
C ARG A 126 6.00 -9.73 -25.40
N GLY A 127 6.37 -10.78 -26.14
CA GLY A 127 5.67 -11.20 -27.35
C GLY A 127 5.96 -10.26 -28.52
N LYS A 128 4.95 -9.79 -29.21
CA LYS A 128 5.08 -8.91 -30.38
C LYS A 128 5.69 -7.53 -30.05
N ASP A 129 5.66 -7.15 -28.79
CA ASP A 129 6.06 -5.83 -28.29
C ASP A 129 7.41 -5.84 -27.57
N THR A 130 8.32 -6.77 -27.87
CA THR A 130 9.61 -6.96 -27.18
C THR A 130 10.52 -5.72 -27.15
N PHE A 131 10.35 -4.79 -28.09
CA PHE A 131 11.09 -3.53 -28.15
C PHE A 131 10.38 -2.36 -27.49
N GLN A 132 9.32 -2.63 -26.74
CA GLN A 132 8.58 -1.61 -26.02
C GLN A 132 8.61 -1.85 -24.51
N TYR A 133 8.43 -0.77 -23.79
CA TYR A 133 8.40 -0.74 -22.34
C TYR A 133 7.10 -0.11 -21.85
N ARG A 134 6.65 -0.54 -20.69
CA ARG A 134 5.62 0.13 -19.92
C ARG A 134 6.28 0.81 -18.73
N HIS A 135 5.83 2.01 -18.42
CA HIS A 135 6.38 2.83 -17.35
C HIS A 135 5.32 3.03 -16.26
N PRO A 136 5.25 2.16 -15.23
CA PRO A 136 4.26 2.29 -14.17
C PRO A 136 4.59 3.48 -13.26
N LEU A 137 3.56 4.18 -12.81
CA LEU A 137 3.66 5.16 -11.74
C LEU A 137 3.26 4.47 -10.43
N ALA A 138 4.24 4.15 -9.59
CA ALA A 138 4.05 3.37 -8.39
C ALA A 138 3.60 4.25 -7.21
N SER A 139 2.64 3.75 -6.43
CA SER A 139 2.22 4.41 -5.19
C SER A 139 3.18 4.15 -4.03
N ALA A 140 3.18 5.07 -3.07
CA ALA A 140 3.93 4.96 -1.83
C ALA A 140 3.15 5.60 -0.67
N LEU A 141 3.35 5.07 0.55
CA LEU A 141 2.95 5.71 1.79
C LEU A 141 4.16 6.40 2.41
N GLY A 142 4.00 7.67 2.77
CA GLY A 142 5.02 8.46 3.43
C GLY A 142 4.55 9.07 4.73
N ILE A 143 5.49 9.30 5.65
CA ILE A 143 5.27 10.00 6.92
C ILE A 143 6.21 11.20 6.97
N THR A 144 5.65 12.38 7.13
CA THR A 144 6.41 13.65 7.21
C THR A 144 7.14 13.79 8.56
N LYS A 145 8.06 14.76 8.66
CA LYS A 145 8.67 15.18 9.94
C LYS A 145 7.63 15.61 10.98
N LYS A 146 6.49 16.13 10.55
CA LYS A 146 5.34 16.50 11.40
C LYS A 146 4.43 15.33 11.72
N ARG A 147 4.81 14.10 11.36
CA ARG A 147 4.09 12.86 11.64
C ARG A 147 2.68 12.80 10.99
N LYS A 148 2.54 13.43 9.85
CA LYS A 148 1.37 13.29 8.97
C LYS A 148 1.67 12.24 7.92
N ALA A 149 0.78 11.27 7.75
CA ALA A 149 0.87 10.28 6.69
C ALA A 149 0.22 10.80 5.41
N ASP A 150 0.71 10.31 4.28
CA ASP A 150 0.22 10.62 2.95
C ASP A 150 0.46 9.43 2.01
N ILE A 151 -0.48 9.14 1.11
CA ILE A 151 -0.34 8.16 0.04
C ILE A 151 -0.40 8.92 -1.28
N ALA A 152 0.59 8.69 -2.14
CA ALA A 152 0.68 9.34 -3.43
C ALA A 152 1.35 8.45 -4.47
N TRP A 153 1.14 8.76 -5.75
CA TRP A 153 1.85 8.12 -6.86
C TRP A 153 3.14 8.86 -7.14
N THR A 154 4.27 8.14 -7.09
CA THR A 154 5.59 8.75 -6.96
C THR A 154 6.47 8.54 -8.18
N LEU A 155 7.13 9.61 -8.60
CA LEU A 155 8.25 9.60 -9.55
C LEU A 155 9.55 9.79 -8.80
N THR A 156 10.55 8.96 -9.14
CA THR A 156 11.89 9.01 -8.56
C THR A 156 12.95 9.13 -9.65
N ASP A 157 14.00 9.87 -9.34
CA ASP A 157 15.17 10.05 -10.21
C ASP A 157 16.42 9.99 -9.34
N SER A 158 17.38 9.17 -9.71
CA SER A 158 18.62 8.97 -8.95
C SER A 158 19.52 10.22 -8.90
N SER A 159 19.30 11.18 -9.78
CA SER A 159 19.98 12.49 -9.73
C SER A 159 19.41 13.45 -8.68
N ARG A 160 18.32 13.07 -8.01
CA ARG A 160 17.61 13.93 -7.07
C ARG A 160 17.53 13.30 -5.67
N SER A 161 17.60 14.17 -4.66
CA SER A 161 17.52 13.76 -3.25
C SER A 161 16.09 13.66 -2.71
N PHE A 162 15.07 13.83 -3.54
CA PHE A 162 13.66 13.75 -3.17
C PHE A 162 12.82 13.14 -4.28
N ALA A 163 11.70 12.54 -3.91
CA ALA A 163 10.69 12.07 -4.85
C ALA A 163 9.73 13.21 -5.24
N TYR A 164 9.12 13.08 -6.41
CA TYR A 164 7.94 13.84 -6.79
C TYR A 164 6.70 12.96 -6.65
N ALA A 165 5.56 13.56 -6.35
CA ALA A 165 4.31 12.85 -6.17
C ALA A 165 3.12 13.56 -6.81
N SER A 166 2.16 12.76 -7.26
CA SER A 166 0.82 13.18 -7.64
C SER A 166 -0.20 12.58 -6.68
N GLN A 167 -1.25 13.32 -6.34
CA GLN A 167 -2.39 12.84 -5.57
C GLN A 167 -3.44 12.13 -6.45
N LEU A 168 -3.24 12.15 -7.77
CA LEU A 168 -4.07 11.43 -8.72
C LEU A 168 -3.30 10.25 -9.32
N PRO A 169 -3.94 9.09 -9.49
CA PRO A 169 -3.35 7.97 -10.22
C PRO A 169 -3.24 8.32 -11.71
N PRO A 170 -2.32 7.69 -12.46
CA PRO A 170 -2.35 7.78 -13.90
C PRO A 170 -3.58 7.06 -14.45
N ASP A 171 -4.12 7.53 -15.57
CA ASP A 171 -5.21 6.82 -16.26
C ASP A 171 -4.76 5.44 -16.74
N LYS A 172 -3.52 5.36 -17.20
CA LYS A 172 -2.86 4.14 -17.66
C LYS A 172 -1.35 4.29 -17.61
N PRO A 173 -0.59 3.19 -17.52
CA PRO A 173 0.86 3.24 -17.65
C PRO A 173 1.28 3.77 -19.02
N LEU A 174 2.32 4.60 -19.05
CA LEU A 174 2.97 5.02 -20.29
C LEU A 174 3.56 3.81 -21.00
N ARG A 175 3.58 3.87 -22.34
CA ARG A 175 4.15 2.85 -23.20
C ARG A 175 4.91 3.54 -24.34
N ASP A 176 6.18 3.19 -24.49
CA ASP A 176 7.05 3.65 -25.58
C ASP A 176 8.23 2.71 -25.79
N SER A 177 9.15 3.08 -26.67
CA SER A 177 10.37 2.31 -26.96
C SER A 177 11.56 2.72 -26.07
N VAL A 178 11.41 3.67 -25.17
CA VAL A 178 12.49 4.16 -24.32
C VAL A 178 12.67 3.25 -23.12
N MET A 179 13.84 2.64 -22.99
CA MET A 179 14.13 1.74 -21.88
C MET A 179 14.29 2.46 -20.54
N ARG A 180 14.84 3.66 -20.57
CA ARG A 180 15.07 4.49 -19.37
C ARG A 180 14.66 5.92 -19.67
N PRO A 181 13.37 6.23 -19.63
CA PRO A 181 12.89 7.57 -19.86
C PRO A 181 13.47 8.52 -18.81
N SER A 182 13.73 9.73 -19.22
CA SER A 182 14.14 10.79 -18.28
C SER A 182 12.97 11.14 -17.34
N PHE A 183 13.30 11.79 -16.25
CA PHE A 183 12.27 12.31 -15.35
C PHE A 183 11.29 13.23 -16.08
N ALA A 184 11.80 14.08 -16.99
CA ALA A 184 10.97 14.99 -17.77
C ALA A 184 10.02 14.25 -18.73
N ASP A 185 10.49 13.16 -19.38
CA ASP A 185 9.67 12.34 -20.26
C ASP A 185 8.50 11.70 -19.50
N LEU A 186 8.79 11.13 -18.32
CA LEU A 186 7.75 10.54 -17.47
C LEU A 186 6.75 11.59 -16.98
N GLN A 187 7.24 12.75 -16.56
CA GLN A 187 6.41 13.83 -16.06
C GLN A 187 5.46 14.37 -17.13
N THR A 188 5.99 14.60 -18.34
CA THR A 188 5.21 15.06 -19.49
C THR A 188 4.23 14.00 -19.97
N GLY A 189 4.65 12.74 -20.01
CA GLY A 189 3.86 11.63 -20.52
C GLY A 189 2.62 11.34 -19.68
N TYR A 190 2.73 11.39 -18.36
CA TYR A 190 1.57 11.17 -17.47
C TYR A 190 0.63 12.35 -17.39
N ARG A 191 1.09 13.56 -17.72
CA ARG A 191 0.27 14.80 -17.68
C ARG A 191 -0.42 15.05 -16.33
N LEU A 192 0.20 14.61 -15.26
CA LEU A 192 -0.27 14.81 -13.89
C LEU A 192 0.42 16.00 -13.25
N HIS A 193 -0.23 16.59 -12.26
CA HIS A 193 0.42 17.59 -11.40
C HIS A 193 1.35 16.90 -10.41
N TYR A 194 2.60 17.31 -10.35
CA TYR A 194 3.63 16.74 -9.49
C TYR A 194 4.21 17.78 -8.56
N GLU A 195 4.29 17.42 -7.29
CA GLU A 195 4.92 18.23 -6.26
C GLU A 195 6.10 17.50 -5.62
N LYS A 196 7.02 18.24 -5.02
CA LYS A 196 8.10 17.66 -4.23
C LYS A 196 7.52 16.96 -3.00
N TRP A 197 7.76 15.66 -2.90
CA TRP A 197 7.24 14.84 -1.81
C TRP A 197 8.29 14.67 -0.71
N LYS A 198 8.24 15.56 0.29
CA LYS A 198 9.22 15.63 1.38
C LYS A 198 8.79 14.77 2.56
N MET A 199 9.16 13.50 2.57
CA MET A 199 8.87 12.55 3.64
C MET A 199 10.09 12.30 4.51
N LYS A 200 9.88 12.09 5.81
CA LYS A 200 10.91 11.59 6.72
C LYS A 200 11.11 10.10 6.48
N THR A 201 10.02 9.38 6.35
CA THR A 201 9.99 7.93 6.10
C THR A 201 8.97 7.66 5.02
N ALA A 202 9.30 6.84 4.03
CA ALA A 202 8.34 6.39 3.04
C ALA A 202 8.65 4.99 2.52
N ILE A 203 7.60 4.30 2.12
CA ILE A 203 7.66 2.96 1.57
C ILE A 203 6.77 2.84 0.36
N GLY A 204 7.34 2.44 -0.76
CA GLY A 204 6.60 2.14 -1.98
C GLY A 204 5.99 0.75 -1.93
N GLY A 205 4.89 0.58 -2.63
CA GLY A 205 4.16 -0.68 -2.68
C GLY A 205 3.10 -0.64 -3.77
N GLY A 206 1.85 -0.64 -3.36
CA GLY A 206 0.68 -0.64 -4.22
C GLY A 206 0.13 -2.04 -4.52
N PRO A 207 -1.01 -2.10 -5.20
CA PRO A 207 -1.78 -0.94 -5.64
C PRO A 207 -2.43 -0.19 -4.46
N VAL A 208 -2.87 1.05 -4.69
CA VAL A 208 -3.78 1.72 -3.77
C VAL A 208 -5.09 0.94 -3.74
N LEU A 209 -5.62 0.69 -2.56
CA LEU A 209 -6.86 -0.06 -2.33
C LEU A 209 -8.02 0.83 -1.91
N VAL A 210 -7.71 1.91 -1.19
CA VAL A 210 -8.67 2.88 -0.66
C VAL A 210 -8.10 4.28 -0.85
N GLN A 211 -8.92 5.18 -1.36
CA GLN A 211 -8.62 6.61 -1.46
C GLN A 211 -9.84 7.40 -0.97
N ASP A 212 -9.62 8.40 -0.11
CA ASP A 212 -10.68 9.27 0.44
C ASP A 212 -11.85 8.47 1.08
N GLY A 213 -11.52 7.39 1.80
CA GLY A 213 -12.49 6.52 2.46
C GLY A 213 -13.31 5.63 1.51
N ARG A 214 -12.99 5.61 0.22
CA ARG A 214 -13.68 4.80 -0.79
C ARG A 214 -12.76 3.73 -1.36
N VAL A 215 -13.29 2.54 -1.59
CA VAL A 215 -12.55 1.48 -2.29
C VAL A 215 -12.22 1.96 -3.70
N LYS A 216 -10.93 1.98 -4.03
CA LYS A 216 -10.39 2.35 -5.33
C LYS A 216 -9.13 1.55 -5.60
N ILE A 217 -9.26 0.47 -6.35
CA ILE A 217 -8.15 -0.45 -6.61
C ILE A 217 -7.45 -0.02 -7.90
N THR A 218 -6.23 0.49 -7.79
CA THR A 218 -5.41 1.01 -8.91
C THR A 218 -4.44 -0.03 -9.47
N ASN A 219 -4.85 -1.29 -9.47
CA ASN A 219 -3.98 -2.40 -9.88
C ASN A 219 -3.47 -2.29 -11.33
N ASN A 220 -4.35 -1.91 -12.25
CA ASN A 220 -4.03 -1.85 -13.67
C ASN A 220 -3.15 -0.64 -14.00
N GLU A 221 -3.43 0.48 -13.37
CA GLU A 221 -2.69 1.73 -13.50
C GLU A 221 -1.25 1.58 -13.00
N GLU A 222 -1.08 0.81 -11.93
CA GLU A 222 0.21 0.56 -11.31
C GLU A 222 0.91 -0.72 -11.76
N LEU A 223 0.28 -1.55 -12.61
CA LEU A 223 0.82 -2.82 -13.13
C LEU A 223 1.32 -3.77 -12.03
N LYS A 224 0.53 -3.96 -10.96
CA LYS A 224 0.97 -4.76 -9.80
C LYS A 224 0.73 -6.25 -9.99
N PHE A 225 -0.52 -6.67 -10.13
CA PHE A 225 -0.89 -8.07 -10.25
C PHE A 225 -1.54 -8.33 -11.61
N ALA A 226 -1.27 -9.50 -12.19
CA ALA A 226 -1.80 -9.91 -13.48
C ALA A 226 -2.27 -11.38 -13.45
N GLY A 227 -3.23 -11.72 -14.32
CA GLY A 227 -3.75 -13.07 -14.46
C GLY A 227 -4.35 -13.60 -13.15
N LYS A 228 -4.04 -14.83 -12.80
CA LYS A 228 -4.56 -15.50 -11.60
C LYS A 228 -4.19 -14.77 -10.30
N ALA A 229 -3.03 -14.09 -10.26
CA ALA A 229 -2.57 -13.38 -9.07
C ALA A 229 -3.48 -12.23 -8.60
N ILE A 230 -4.42 -11.78 -9.44
CA ILE A 230 -5.44 -10.79 -9.06
C ILE A 230 -6.44 -11.38 -8.07
N GLY A 231 -6.90 -12.61 -8.30
CA GLY A 231 -7.92 -13.28 -7.47
C GLY A 231 -7.38 -14.30 -6.49
N ASP A 232 -6.11 -14.69 -6.61
CA ASP A 232 -5.51 -15.70 -5.76
C ASP A 232 -5.37 -15.24 -4.30
N LYS A 233 -5.77 -16.12 -3.38
CA LYS A 233 -5.63 -15.88 -1.94
C LYS A 233 -4.22 -16.23 -1.49
N HIS A 234 -3.44 -15.20 -1.18
CA HIS A 234 -2.08 -15.31 -0.66
C HIS A 234 -1.91 -14.43 0.58
N PRO A 235 -0.98 -14.74 1.48
CA PRO A 235 -0.58 -13.80 2.52
C PRO A 235 -0.21 -12.45 1.92
N ARG A 236 -0.77 -11.38 2.45
CA ARG A 236 -0.55 -10.00 1.99
C ARG A 236 -0.29 -9.09 3.18
N THR A 237 0.52 -8.06 2.96
CA THR A 237 0.67 -6.95 3.89
C THR A 237 0.09 -5.71 3.23
N CYS A 238 -0.79 -5.02 3.94
CA CYS A 238 -1.33 -3.73 3.55
C CYS A 238 -0.88 -2.68 4.56
N ILE A 239 -0.72 -1.44 4.13
CA ILE A 239 -0.42 -0.32 5.02
C ILE A 239 -1.28 0.87 4.62
N GLY A 240 -1.81 1.57 5.60
CA GLY A 240 -2.66 2.73 5.38
C GLY A 240 -2.67 3.66 6.59
N TYR A 241 -3.47 4.69 6.52
CA TYR A 241 -3.67 5.61 7.64
C TYR A 241 -5.12 6.07 7.72
N THR A 242 -5.52 6.50 8.90
CA THR A 242 -6.86 7.01 9.18
C THR A 242 -6.85 8.53 9.33
N THR A 243 -7.99 9.15 9.11
CA THR A 243 -8.17 10.62 9.26
C THR A 243 -7.97 11.09 10.70
N ASP A 244 -8.21 10.21 11.69
CA ASP A 244 -7.99 10.46 13.12
C ASP A 244 -6.52 10.23 13.57
N GLY A 245 -5.60 9.99 12.61
CA GLY A 245 -4.15 10.04 12.84
C GLY A 245 -3.53 8.74 13.31
N TYR A 246 -4.03 7.60 12.88
CA TYR A 246 -3.39 6.31 13.10
C TYR A 246 -2.78 5.74 11.81
N LEU A 247 -1.66 5.07 11.95
CA LEU A 247 -1.13 4.15 10.96
C LEU A 247 -1.79 2.78 11.17
N ILE A 248 -2.24 2.16 10.08
CA ILE A 248 -2.78 0.81 10.06
C ILE A 248 -1.86 -0.07 9.22
N ILE A 249 -1.51 -1.21 9.75
CA ILE A 249 -0.61 -2.19 9.11
C ILE A 249 -1.30 -3.54 9.10
#